data_e382e5c1c8126bdca5f08fe01c42d031
#
_entry.id   e382e5c1c8126bdca5f08fe01c42d031
#
_cell.length_a   1.000
_cell.length_b   1.000
_cell.length_c   1.000
_cell.angle_alpha   90.00
_cell.angle_beta   90.00
_cell.angle_gamma   90.00
#
_symmetry.space_group_name_H-M   'P 1'
#
loop_
_entity.id
_entity.type
_entity.pdbx_description
1 polymer ?
#
loop_
_entity_poly.entity_id
_entity_poly.type
_entity_poly.pdbx_seq_one_letter_code
_entity_poly.pdbx_strand_id
1 'polypeptide(L)'
;MVYAYGLRESIWNGFLKDADPLGFENVKSDEFLKAVVATFWERYGGKTYEGLKPKLAIYAAGVEEAATEVKPALERILANLGIPASKILLNVGDAKYTKNDDIRDFNNLDVPGTEGNEKQFIILVEKGKEGWNCRSLFAVALFRSPKSKIFVLQATMRCLRAITDERLTATVFLSKENYDTLDDELHKNFNMEIKDIKNPSNADRHKYQVRVLPPPRTITLKRGQ
;
A
#
# COMPACT_ATOMS: atom_id res chain seq x y z
N MET A 1 -18.18 25.35 10.18
CA MET A 1 -17.82 24.92 8.80
C MET A 1 -16.88 23.74 8.95
N VAL A 2 -17.27 22.56 8.48
CA VAL A 2 -16.40 21.36 8.51
C VAL A 2 -15.65 21.35 7.17
N TYR A 3 -14.34 21.44 7.22
CA TYR A 3 -13.49 21.27 6.03
C TYR A 3 -13.23 19.79 5.81
N ALA A 4 -13.72 19.23 4.72
CA ALA A 4 -13.43 17.86 4.32
C ALA A 4 -12.28 17.87 3.33
N TYR A 5 -11.13 17.30 3.71
CA TYR A 5 -10.00 17.08 2.82
C TYR A 5 -10.04 15.65 2.30
N GLY A 6 -10.40 15.50 1.03
CA GLY A 6 -10.71 14.20 0.43
C GLY A 6 -9.49 13.43 -0.07
N LEU A 7 -9.71 12.18 -0.48
CA LEU A 7 -8.69 11.31 -1.09
C LEU A 7 -8.12 11.94 -2.37
N ARG A 8 -8.98 12.50 -3.21
CA ARG A 8 -8.62 13.18 -4.46
C ARG A 8 -7.65 14.33 -4.21
N GLU A 9 -7.99 15.22 -3.29
CA GLU A 9 -7.17 16.37 -2.91
C GLU A 9 -5.83 15.91 -2.32
N SER A 10 -5.85 14.83 -1.54
CA SER A 10 -4.64 14.27 -0.92
C SER A 10 -3.65 13.74 -1.97
N ILE A 11 -4.13 13.06 -3.00
CA ILE A 11 -3.30 12.57 -4.11
C ILE A 11 -2.82 13.78 -4.95
N TRP A 12 -3.70 14.71 -5.29
CA TRP A 12 -3.35 15.87 -6.13
C TRP A 12 -2.33 16.80 -5.49
N ASN A 13 -2.38 16.95 -4.17
CA ASN A 13 -1.44 17.79 -3.44
C ASN A 13 -0.16 17.07 -3.00
N GLY A 14 0.01 15.77 -3.40
CA GLY A 14 1.23 15.02 -3.12
C GLY A 14 1.32 14.47 -1.69
N PHE A 15 0.26 14.56 -0.88
CA PHE A 15 0.22 13.92 0.44
C PHE A 15 0.08 12.41 0.36
N LEU A 16 -0.32 11.91 -0.79
CA LEU A 16 -0.38 10.49 -1.11
C LEU A 16 0.31 10.25 -2.46
N LYS A 17 0.85 9.04 -2.65
CA LYS A 17 1.33 8.56 -3.94
C LYS A 17 0.17 8.42 -4.92
N ASP A 18 0.45 8.56 -6.21
CA ASP A 18 -0.46 8.12 -7.26
C ASP A 18 -0.63 6.59 -7.19
N ALA A 19 -1.76 6.07 -7.64
CA ALA A 19 -2.00 4.63 -7.71
C ALA A 19 -2.00 4.16 -9.17
N ASP A 20 -1.34 3.03 -9.43
CA ASP A 20 -1.42 2.31 -10.71
C ASP A 20 -1.97 0.89 -10.47
N PRO A 21 -3.30 0.71 -10.38
CA PRO A 21 -3.90 -0.61 -10.29
C PRO A 21 -3.81 -1.35 -11.63
N LEU A 22 -3.42 -2.63 -11.55
CA LEU A 22 -3.28 -3.56 -12.66
C LEU A 22 -4.16 -4.79 -12.41
N GLY A 23 -5.06 -5.08 -13.35
CA GLY A 23 -5.99 -6.23 -13.29
C GLY A 23 -5.44 -7.45 -14.01
N PHE A 24 -5.57 -8.63 -13.41
CA PHE A 24 -5.14 -9.92 -13.94
C PHE A 24 -6.29 -10.93 -13.94
N GLU A 25 -6.36 -11.78 -14.96
CA GLU A 25 -7.38 -12.85 -15.04
C GLU A 25 -7.17 -13.92 -13.98
N ASN A 26 -5.92 -14.34 -13.75
CA ASN A 26 -5.56 -15.32 -12.73
C ASN A 26 -4.46 -14.78 -11.81
N VAL A 27 -4.80 -14.60 -10.53
CA VAL A 27 -3.87 -14.13 -9.49
C VAL A 27 -3.27 -15.26 -8.66
N LYS A 28 -3.74 -16.51 -8.84
CA LYS A 28 -3.23 -17.69 -8.14
C LYS A 28 -2.34 -18.53 -9.08
N SER A 29 -1.31 -17.90 -9.61
CA SER A 29 -0.38 -18.59 -10.51
C SER A 29 1.06 -18.07 -10.34
N ASP A 30 2.03 -18.91 -10.74
CA ASP A 30 3.44 -18.52 -10.80
C ASP A 30 3.66 -17.39 -11.81
N GLU A 31 2.88 -17.34 -12.89
CA GLU A 31 2.94 -16.28 -13.90
C GLU A 31 2.54 -14.92 -13.31
N PHE A 32 1.51 -14.90 -12.47
CA PHE A 32 1.14 -13.69 -11.75
C PHE A 32 2.27 -13.22 -10.83
N LEU A 33 2.84 -14.10 -10.02
CA LEU A 33 3.95 -13.76 -9.13
C LEU A 33 5.19 -13.27 -9.93
N LYS A 34 5.50 -13.90 -11.06
CA LYS A 34 6.58 -13.46 -11.97
C LYS A 34 6.32 -12.03 -12.47
N ALA A 35 5.11 -11.77 -12.96
CA ALA A 35 4.73 -10.44 -13.46
C ALA A 35 4.81 -9.38 -12.35
N VAL A 36 4.29 -9.70 -11.16
CA VAL A 36 4.34 -8.82 -9.98
C VAL A 36 5.77 -8.48 -9.59
N VAL A 37 6.64 -9.49 -9.45
CA VAL A 37 8.04 -9.32 -9.05
C VAL A 37 8.82 -8.55 -10.12
N ALA A 38 8.66 -8.92 -11.39
CA ALA A 38 9.34 -8.24 -12.49
C ALA A 38 8.97 -6.76 -12.57
N THR A 39 7.67 -6.44 -12.53
CA THR A 39 7.19 -5.05 -12.56
C THR A 39 7.66 -4.26 -11.34
N PHE A 40 7.60 -4.87 -10.14
CA PHE A 40 8.07 -4.22 -8.93
C PHE A 40 9.58 -3.95 -9.00
N TRP A 41 10.36 -4.93 -9.42
CA TRP A 41 11.80 -4.79 -9.47
C TRP A 41 12.27 -3.79 -10.54
N GLU A 42 11.64 -3.79 -11.70
CA GLU A 42 11.89 -2.81 -12.76
C GLU A 42 11.61 -1.37 -12.27
N ARG A 43 10.49 -1.17 -11.60
CA ARG A 43 10.06 0.17 -11.15
C ARG A 43 10.84 0.68 -9.94
N TYR A 44 11.16 -0.19 -8.99
CA TYR A 44 11.61 0.19 -7.64
C TYR A 44 12.88 -0.51 -7.18
N GLY A 45 13.32 -1.57 -7.87
CA GLY A 45 14.55 -2.29 -7.54
C GLY A 45 15.76 -1.37 -7.55
N GLY A 46 16.61 -1.46 -6.53
CA GLY A 46 17.80 -0.61 -6.40
C GLY A 46 17.54 0.85 -6.01
N LYS A 47 16.28 1.29 -5.93
CA LYS A 47 15.94 2.65 -5.46
C LYS A 47 15.88 2.74 -3.95
N THR A 48 16.08 3.95 -3.44
CA THR A 48 15.98 4.29 -2.02
C THR A 48 15.35 5.66 -1.89
N TYR A 49 14.41 5.81 -0.96
CA TYR A 49 13.74 7.07 -0.67
C TYR A 49 13.87 7.37 0.82
N GLU A 50 14.49 8.49 1.18
CA GLU A 50 14.80 8.85 2.58
C GLU A 50 15.51 7.72 3.37
N GLY A 51 16.42 7.00 2.72
CA GLY A 51 17.13 5.85 3.32
C GLY A 51 16.31 4.57 3.40
N LEU A 52 15.07 4.56 2.91
CA LEU A 52 14.17 3.41 2.94
C LEU A 52 14.08 2.72 1.58
N LYS A 53 14.17 1.40 1.56
CA LYS A 53 14.00 0.59 0.36
C LYS A 53 12.52 0.33 0.07
N PRO A 54 12.06 0.50 -1.17
CA PRO A 54 10.69 0.17 -1.56
C PRO A 54 10.31 -1.28 -1.25
N LYS A 55 9.07 -1.49 -0.87
CA LYS A 55 8.53 -2.79 -0.46
C LYS A 55 7.30 -3.18 -1.26
N LEU A 56 7.17 -4.47 -1.50
CA LEU A 56 6.01 -5.14 -2.08
C LEU A 56 5.37 -6.03 -1.00
N ALA A 57 4.10 -5.81 -0.70
CA ALA A 57 3.31 -6.70 0.14
C ALA A 57 2.51 -7.68 -0.73
N ILE A 58 2.64 -8.97 -0.47
CA ILE A 58 1.92 -10.05 -1.15
C ILE A 58 0.94 -10.66 -0.14
N TYR A 59 -0.34 -10.51 -0.38
CA TYR A 59 -1.40 -11.06 0.47
C TYR A 59 -1.86 -12.43 -0.04
N ALA A 60 -1.53 -13.48 0.69
CA ALA A 60 -2.00 -14.84 0.45
C ALA A 60 -3.38 -15.10 1.10
N ALA A 61 -4.07 -16.15 0.68
CA ALA A 61 -5.39 -16.50 1.19
C ALA A 61 -5.34 -17.17 2.57
N GLY A 62 -4.26 -17.92 2.84
CA GLY A 62 -4.08 -18.67 4.08
C GLY A 62 -2.62 -18.80 4.48
N VAL A 63 -2.42 -19.18 5.74
CA VAL A 63 -1.10 -19.33 6.36
C VAL A 63 -0.28 -20.43 5.67
N GLU A 64 -0.88 -21.57 5.42
CA GLU A 64 -0.23 -22.70 4.77
C GLU A 64 0.12 -22.37 3.31
N GLU A 65 -0.80 -21.81 2.52
CA GLU A 65 -0.55 -21.34 1.14
C GLU A 65 0.62 -20.35 1.11
N ALA A 66 0.65 -19.40 2.04
CA ALA A 66 1.74 -18.41 2.14
C ALA A 66 3.10 -19.07 2.33
N ALA A 67 3.18 -20.07 3.23
CA ALA A 67 4.42 -20.71 3.62
C ALA A 67 4.89 -21.81 2.65
N THR A 68 3.96 -22.60 2.07
CA THR A 68 4.29 -23.79 1.27
C THR A 68 4.21 -23.58 -0.23
N GLU A 69 3.50 -22.53 -0.68
CA GLU A 69 3.32 -22.24 -2.12
C GLU A 69 3.92 -20.89 -2.49
N VAL A 70 3.44 -19.78 -1.87
CA VAL A 70 3.84 -18.42 -2.27
C VAL A 70 5.31 -18.16 -1.98
N LYS A 71 5.79 -18.49 -0.77
CA LYS A 71 7.19 -18.25 -0.41
C LYS A 71 8.17 -19.04 -1.27
N PRO A 72 8.02 -20.38 -1.48
CA PRO A 72 8.92 -21.14 -2.35
C PRO A 72 8.86 -20.68 -3.82
N ALA A 73 7.68 -20.32 -4.33
CA ALA A 73 7.55 -19.76 -5.68
C ALA A 73 8.31 -18.44 -5.80
N LEU A 74 8.15 -17.55 -4.81
CA LEU A 74 8.85 -16.28 -4.76
C LEU A 74 10.38 -16.47 -4.69
N GLU A 75 10.87 -17.40 -3.87
CA GLU A 75 12.30 -17.73 -3.77
C GLU A 75 12.89 -18.17 -5.12
N ARG A 76 12.18 -19.03 -5.88
CA ARG A 76 12.57 -19.44 -7.22
C ARG A 76 12.61 -18.28 -8.21
N ILE A 77 11.58 -17.42 -8.16
CA ILE A 77 11.48 -16.25 -9.06
C ILE A 77 12.63 -15.26 -8.77
N LEU A 78 12.90 -14.98 -7.50
CA LEU A 78 13.98 -14.07 -7.11
C LEU A 78 15.36 -14.64 -7.49
N ALA A 79 15.58 -15.95 -7.30
CA ALA A 79 16.82 -16.60 -7.70
C ALA A 79 17.09 -16.45 -9.20
N ASN A 80 16.06 -16.60 -10.06
CA ASN A 80 16.17 -16.40 -11.50
C ASN A 80 16.51 -14.96 -11.90
N LEU A 81 16.22 -13.99 -11.03
CA LEU A 81 16.53 -12.58 -11.23
C LEU A 81 17.83 -12.15 -10.51
N GLY A 82 18.54 -13.07 -9.88
CA GLY A 82 19.75 -12.76 -9.10
C GLY A 82 19.47 -11.98 -7.82
N ILE A 83 18.23 -12.01 -7.30
CA ILE A 83 17.82 -11.28 -6.11
C ILE A 83 17.90 -12.23 -4.89
N PRO A 84 18.61 -11.85 -3.81
CA PRO A 84 18.76 -12.70 -2.63
C PRO A 84 17.43 -12.99 -1.94
N ALA A 85 17.19 -14.26 -1.57
CA ALA A 85 16.02 -14.67 -0.80
C ALA A 85 15.95 -14.04 0.61
N SER A 86 17.06 -13.51 1.13
CA SER A 86 17.10 -12.74 2.37
C SER A 86 16.22 -11.49 2.35
N LYS A 87 15.85 -11.01 1.16
CA LYS A 87 14.90 -9.90 1.00
C LYS A 87 13.45 -10.28 1.22
N ILE A 88 13.14 -11.57 1.39
CA ILE A 88 11.80 -12.04 1.72
C ILE A 88 11.58 -11.97 3.24
N LEU A 89 10.38 -11.55 3.63
CA LEU A 89 9.87 -11.61 5.00
C LEU A 89 8.52 -12.31 4.99
N LEU A 90 8.35 -13.31 5.85
CA LEU A 90 7.08 -14.01 6.04
C LEU A 90 6.49 -13.66 7.40
N ASN A 91 5.38 -12.93 7.43
CA ASN A 91 4.67 -12.61 8.65
C ASN A 91 3.19 -12.97 8.54
N VAL A 92 2.87 -14.21 8.84
CA VAL A 92 1.52 -14.78 8.73
C VAL A 92 0.79 -14.91 10.07
N GLY A 93 1.46 -14.54 11.17
CA GLY A 93 0.85 -14.54 12.52
C GLY A 93 0.80 -15.90 13.20
N ASP A 94 1.34 -16.94 12.59
CA ASP A 94 1.43 -18.28 13.14
C ASP A 94 2.90 -18.57 13.49
N ALA A 95 3.18 -18.92 14.76
CA ALA A 95 4.51 -19.19 15.26
C ALA A 95 5.21 -20.39 14.59
N LYS A 96 4.45 -21.30 13.97
CA LYS A 96 4.99 -22.41 13.18
C LYS A 96 5.78 -21.92 11.96
N TYR A 97 5.34 -20.82 11.35
CA TYR A 97 5.88 -20.32 10.09
C TYR A 97 6.56 -18.94 10.19
N THR A 98 6.14 -18.11 11.15
CA THR A 98 6.72 -16.78 11.38
C THR A 98 7.75 -16.87 12.48
N LYS A 99 9.02 -16.59 12.16
CA LYS A 99 10.12 -16.58 13.12
C LYS A 99 10.15 -15.27 13.92
N ASN A 100 10.78 -15.28 15.09
CA ASN A 100 10.95 -14.08 15.91
C ASN A 100 11.71 -12.96 15.15
N ASP A 101 12.69 -13.33 14.33
CA ASP A 101 13.43 -12.37 13.50
C ASP A 101 12.51 -11.72 12.46
N ASP A 102 11.61 -12.49 11.84
CA ASP A 102 10.62 -11.93 10.90
C ASP A 102 9.68 -10.94 11.59
N ILE A 103 9.30 -11.19 12.85
CA ILE A 103 8.48 -10.26 13.65
C ILE A 103 9.26 -8.97 13.94
N ARG A 104 10.51 -9.10 14.38
CA ARG A 104 11.40 -7.96 14.64
C ARG A 104 11.60 -7.13 13.37
N ASP A 105 11.91 -7.78 12.25
CA ASP A 105 12.19 -7.14 10.99
C ASP A 105 10.94 -6.46 10.41
N PHE A 106 9.76 -7.07 10.61
CA PHE A 106 8.48 -6.47 10.24
C PHE A 106 8.18 -5.17 10.99
N ASN A 107 8.56 -5.09 12.25
CA ASN A 107 8.40 -3.87 13.05
C ASN A 107 9.42 -2.78 12.67
N ASN A 108 10.50 -3.15 11.98
CA ASN A 108 11.59 -2.25 11.59
C ASN A 108 11.67 -1.99 10.07
N LEU A 109 10.60 -2.26 9.32
CA LEU A 109 10.56 -2.08 7.86
C LEU A 109 10.92 -0.66 7.41
N ASP A 110 10.52 0.35 8.17
CA ASP A 110 10.75 1.77 7.89
C ASP A 110 11.84 2.37 8.80
N VAL A 111 12.79 1.54 9.28
CA VAL A 111 13.93 2.01 10.08
C VAL A 111 15.21 1.83 9.26
N PRO A 112 15.84 2.93 8.76
CA PRO A 112 17.05 2.86 7.95
C PRO A 112 18.19 2.14 8.69
N GLY A 113 18.99 1.36 7.94
CA GLY A 113 20.15 0.64 8.50
C GLY A 113 19.81 -0.64 9.27
N THR A 114 18.56 -1.07 9.29
CA THR A 114 18.14 -2.34 9.91
C THR A 114 17.93 -3.44 8.88
N GLU A 115 17.95 -4.71 9.32
CA GLU A 115 17.58 -5.85 8.48
C GLU A 115 16.13 -5.74 7.98
N GLY A 116 15.22 -5.17 8.77
CA GLY A 116 13.85 -4.90 8.37
C GLY A 116 13.78 -3.99 7.14
N ASN A 117 14.64 -2.95 7.06
CA ASN A 117 14.69 -2.09 5.88
C ASN A 117 15.21 -2.83 4.63
N GLU A 118 16.03 -3.87 4.79
CA GLU A 118 16.53 -4.70 3.68
C GLU A 118 15.45 -5.62 3.10
N LYS A 119 14.38 -5.92 3.87
CA LYS A 119 13.25 -6.72 3.40
C LYS A 119 12.44 -5.93 2.38
N GLN A 120 12.30 -6.49 1.17
CA GLN A 120 11.57 -5.84 0.07
C GLN A 120 10.33 -6.61 -0.37
N PHE A 121 10.24 -7.90 -0.08
CA PHE A 121 9.13 -8.78 -0.44
C PHE A 121 8.48 -9.34 0.84
N ILE A 122 7.30 -8.86 1.16
CA ILE A 122 6.63 -9.14 2.43
C ILE A 122 5.40 -9.99 2.18
N ILE A 123 5.40 -11.24 2.65
CA ILE A 123 4.26 -12.16 2.52
C ILE A 123 3.41 -12.06 3.77
N LEU A 124 2.12 -11.78 3.58
CA LEU A 124 1.14 -11.55 4.64
C LEU A 124 -0.11 -12.41 4.44
N VAL A 125 -0.73 -12.79 5.55
CA VAL A 125 -2.09 -13.33 5.59
C VAL A 125 -2.87 -12.50 6.59
N GLU A 126 -3.92 -11.83 6.16
CA GLU A 126 -4.79 -10.99 7.01
C GLU A 126 -4.11 -9.91 7.86
N LYS A 127 -2.81 -10.02 8.16
CA LYS A 127 -2.05 -9.00 8.87
C LYS A 127 -1.96 -7.71 8.06
N GLY A 128 -1.90 -6.59 8.75
CA GLY A 128 -1.92 -5.28 8.10
C GLY A 128 -3.35 -4.76 7.88
N LYS A 129 -4.39 -5.43 8.38
CA LYS A 129 -5.76 -4.87 8.42
C LYS A 129 -5.82 -3.65 9.34
N GLU A 130 -5.13 -3.70 10.48
CA GLU A 130 -5.10 -2.62 11.47
C GLU A 130 -3.68 -2.32 11.94
N GLY A 131 -3.38 -1.04 12.19
CA GLY A 131 -2.17 -0.60 12.88
C GLY A 131 -0.85 -0.67 12.10
N TRP A 132 -0.76 -1.35 10.96
CA TRP A 132 0.48 -1.41 10.18
C TRP A 132 0.72 -0.12 9.40
N ASN A 133 1.80 0.56 9.76
CA ASN A 133 2.27 1.76 9.08
C ASN A 133 3.61 1.50 8.39
N CYS A 134 3.61 1.47 7.06
CA CYS A 134 4.81 1.30 6.26
C CYS A 134 4.79 2.32 5.12
N ARG A 135 5.56 3.40 5.25
CA ARG A 135 5.67 4.47 4.24
C ARG A 135 6.41 4.00 3.00
N SER A 136 7.36 3.08 3.18
CA SER A 136 8.13 2.48 2.09
C SER A 136 7.38 1.40 1.33
N LEU A 137 6.09 1.16 1.59
CA LEU A 137 5.26 0.29 0.78
C LEU A 137 4.94 0.96 -0.56
N PHE A 138 5.45 0.39 -1.66
CA PHE A 138 5.27 0.89 -3.02
C PHE A 138 4.43 -0.02 -3.90
N ALA A 139 4.23 -1.26 -3.45
CA ALA A 139 3.36 -2.17 -4.18
C ALA A 139 2.60 -3.11 -3.27
N VAL A 140 1.41 -3.48 -3.71
CA VAL A 140 0.55 -4.49 -3.09
C VAL A 140 0.09 -5.47 -4.15
N ALA A 141 0.23 -6.77 -3.86
CA ALA A 141 -0.29 -7.84 -4.71
C ALA A 141 -1.27 -8.70 -3.91
N LEU A 142 -2.50 -8.83 -4.40
CA LEU A 142 -3.48 -9.74 -3.82
C LEU A 142 -3.37 -11.09 -4.53
N PHE A 143 -2.60 -12.02 -3.96
CA PHE A 143 -2.52 -13.44 -4.37
C PHE A 143 -3.76 -14.20 -3.89
N ARG A 144 -4.92 -13.55 -4.04
CA ARG A 144 -6.23 -14.05 -3.60
C ARG A 144 -7.33 -13.15 -4.19
N SER A 145 -8.54 -13.69 -4.28
CA SER A 145 -9.74 -12.90 -4.58
C SER A 145 -10.56 -12.71 -3.30
N PRO A 146 -10.26 -11.70 -2.49
CA PRO A 146 -10.99 -11.46 -1.25
C PRO A 146 -12.43 -11.04 -1.56
N LYS A 147 -13.39 -11.64 -0.85
CA LYS A 147 -14.81 -11.26 -0.94
C LYS A 147 -15.09 -9.91 -0.26
N SER A 148 -14.24 -9.50 0.66
CA SER A 148 -14.39 -8.25 1.40
C SER A 148 -13.95 -7.06 0.53
N LYS A 149 -14.92 -6.28 0.07
CA LYS A 149 -14.69 -5.04 -0.68
C LYS A 149 -13.85 -4.03 0.11
N ILE A 150 -14.13 -3.91 1.42
CA ILE A 150 -13.38 -3.05 2.33
C ILE A 150 -11.91 -3.47 2.39
N PHE A 151 -11.61 -4.78 2.37
CA PHE A 151 -10.22 -5.26 2.39
C PHE A 151 -9.47 -4.85 1.11
N VAL A 152 -10.10 -4.96 -0.07
CA VAL A 152 -9.49 -4.54 -1.34
C VAL A 152 -9.13 -3.06 -1.28
N LEU A 153 -10.06 -2.21 -0.84
CA LEU A 153 -9.84 -0.78 -0.69
C LEU A 153 -8.72 -0.48 0.33
N GLN A 154 -8.78 -1.07 1.52
CA GLN A 154 -7.80 -0.84 2.57
C GLN A 154 -6.39 -1.29 2.18
N ALA A 155 -6.24 -2.44 1.52
CA ALA A 155 -4.95 -2.92 1.04
C ALA A 155 -4.35 -1.95 0.00
N THR A 156 -5.19 -1.47 -0.93
CA THR A 156 -4.78 -0.47 -1.93
C THR A 156 -4.34 0.84 -1.27
N MET A 157 -5.14 1.38 -0.34
CA MET A 157 -4.84 2.66 0.31
C MET A 157 -3.52 2.65 1.10
N ARG A 158 -3.06 1.48 1.55
CA ARG A 158 -1.81 1.38 2.33
C ARG A 158 -0.56 1.77 1.56
N CYS A 159 -0.47 1.41 0.28
CA CYS A 159 0.71 1.75 -0.53
C CYS A 159 0.73 3.21 -1.00
N LEU A 160 -0.36 3.95 -0.83
CA LEU A 160 -0.44 5.34 -1.26
C LEU A 160 0.22 6.34 -0.29
N ARG A 161 0.62 5.94 0.89
CA ARG A 161 1.26 6.85 1.85
C ARG A 161 2.53 7.46 1.28
N ALA A 162 2.63 8.78 1.29
CA ALA A 162 3.83 9.49 0.84
C ALA A 162 5.04 9.17 1.72
N ILE A 163 6.22 9.24 1.13
CA ILE A 163 7.50 9.03 1.80
C ILE A 163 8.41 10.26 1.63
N THR A 164 8.24 10.97 0.54
CA THR A 164 8.94 12.22 0.19
C THR A 164 7.92 13.24 -0.27
N ASP A 165 8.35 14.48 -0.47
CA ASP A 165 7.55 15.54 -1.12
C ASP A 165 7.46 15.34 -2.64
N GLU A 166 8.23 14.40 -3.20
CA GLU A 166 8.18 14.06 -4.62
C GLU A 166 6.91 13.26 -4.94
N ARG A 167 6.38 13.51 -6.13
CA ARG A 167 5.25 12.74 -6.63
C ARG A 167 5.70 11.35 -7.07
N LEU A 168 5.31 10.35 -6.32
CA LEU A 168 5.64 8.95 -6.54
C LEU A 168 4.38 8.17 -6.89
N THR A 169 4.56 7.04 -7.57
CA THR A 169 3.46 6.13 -7.93
C THR A 169 3.61 4.81 -7.19
N ALA A 170 2.51 4.29 -6.65
CA ALA A 170 2.43 2.94 -6.10
C ALA A 170 1.69 2.02 -7.08
N THR A 171 2.06 0.74 -7.10
CA THR A 171 1.44 -0.26 -7.99
C THR A 171 0.57 -1.23 -7.19
N VAL A 172 -0.61 -1.53 -7.69
CA VAL A 172 -1.54 -2.48 -7.06
C VAL A 172 -1.90 -3.58 -8.05
N PHE A 173 -1.60 -4.84 -7.69
CA PHE A 173 -1.85 -6.01 -8.53
C PHE A 173 -3.07 -6.75 -7.99
N LEU A 174 -4.12 -6.81 -8.80
CA LEU A 174 -5.44 -7.33 -8.41
C LEU A 174 -5.95 -8.36 -9.42
N SER A 175 -6.88 -9.23 -8.99
CA SER A 175 -7.72 -9.92 -9.97
C SER A 175 -8.61 -8.91 -10.69
N LYS A 176 -9.06 -9.24 -11.89
CA LYS A 176 -10.00 -8.39 -12.65
C LYS A 176 -11.26 -8.08 -11.83
N GLU A 177 -11.81 -9.09 -11.15
CA GLU A 177 -12.94 -8.92 -10.25
C GLU A 177 -12.68 -7.91 -9.13
N ASN A 178 -11.48 -7.97 -8.52
CA ASN A 178 -11.11 -7.02 -7.47
C ASN A 178 -10.74 -5.64 -8.01
N TYR A 179 -10.33 -5.54 -9.26
CA TYR A 179 -10.14 -4.28 -9.94
C TYR A 179 -11.48 -3.53 -10.10
N ASP A 180 -12.51 -4.24 -10.58
CA ASP A 180 -13.87 -3.69 -10.70
C ASP A 180 -14.45 -3.35 -9.32
N THR A 181 -14.19 -4.22 -8.32
CA THR A 181 -14.57 -3.95 -6.92
C THR A 181 -13.90 -2.68 -6.37
N LEU A 182 -12.63 -2.44 -6.69
CA LEU A 182 -11.92 -1.23 -6.27
C LEU A 182 -12.55 0.01 -6.89
N ASP A 183 -12.89 -0.03 -8.18
CA ASP A 183 -13.53 1.07 -8.88
C ASP A 183 -14.90 1.42 -8.28
N ASP A 184 -15.72 0.38 -8.01
CA ASP A 184 -17.00 0.51 -7.32
C ASP A 184 -16.85 1.17 -5.93
N GLU A 185 -15.88 0.73 -5.14
CA GLU A 185 -15.67 1.26 -3.77
C GLU A 185 -15.10 2.69 -3.80
N LEU A 186 -14.25 3.02 -4.76
CA LEU A 186 -13.78 4.39 -4.98
C LEU A 186 -14.95 5.31 -5.35
N HIS A 187 -15.83 4.84 -6.23
CA HIS A 187 -17.01 5.62 -6.63
C HIS A 187 -17.96 5.86 -5.45
N LYS A 188 -18.27 4.81 -4.68
CA LYS A 188 -19.22 4.90 -3.56
C LYS A 188 -18.73 5.75 -2.39
N ASN A 189 -17.46 5.60 -2.04
CA ASN A 189 -16.92 6.20 -0.81
C ASN A 189 -16.26 7.56 -1.05
N PHE A 190 -15.76 7.81 -2.26
CA PHE A 190 -14.95 9.00 -2.57
C PHE A 190 -15.45 9.77 -3.79
N ASN A 191 -16.49 9.28 -4.49
CA ASN A 191 -16.96 9.82 -5.76
C ASN A 191 -15.82 9.97 -6.79
N MET A 192 -14.99 8.92 -6.89
CA MET A 192 -13.81 8.83 -7.75
C MET A 192 -13.86 7.53 -8.56
N GLU A 193 -13.15 7.51 -9.68
CA GLU A 193 -12.88 6.31 -10.48
C GLU A 193 -11.37 5.99 -10.45
N ILE A 194 -11.01 4.76 -10.86
CA ILE A 194 -9.58 4.36 -10.96
C ILE A 194 -8.78 5.32 -11.84
N LYS A 195 -9.37 5.87 -12.90
CA LYS A 195 -8.69 6.86 -13.75
C LYS A 195 -8.26 8.12 -12.98
N ASP A 196 -9.02 8.53 -11.97
CA ASP A 196 -8.73 9.72 -11.17
C ASP A 196 -7.50 9.53 -10.24
N ILE A 197 -7.25 8.28 -9.83
CA ILE A 197 -6.08 7.94 -9.01
C ILE A 197 -4.85 7.57 -9.85
N LYS A 198 -5.04 7.11 -11.10
CA LYS A 198 -3.94 6.83 -12.05
C LYS A 198 -3.32 8.08 -12.63
N ASN A 199 -4.15 9.02 -13.05
CA ASN A 199 -3.74 10.26 -13.71
C ASN A 199 -4.57 11.42 -13.15
N PRO A 200 -4.29 11.88 -11.94
CA PRO A 200 -5.02 13.00 -11.37
C PRO A 200 -4.80 14.24 -12.24
N SER A 201 -5.84 14.62 -13.00
CA SER A 201 -5.79 15.81 -13.84
C SER A 201 -5.91 17.08 -12.98
N ASN A 202 -5.19 18.14 -13.39
CA ASN A 202 -5.31 19.46 -12.75
C ASN A 202 -6.59 20.20 -13.15
N ALA A 203 -7.48 19.59 -13.97
CA ALA A 203 -8.59 20.27 -14.60
C ALA A 203 -9.64 20.81 -13.62
N ASP A 204 -9.73 20.23 -12.41
CA ASP A 204 -10.72 20.62 -11.40
C ASP A 204 -10.11 21.36 -10.18
N ARG A 205 -8.95 21.98 -10.34
CA ARG A 205 -8.37 22.80 -9.26
C ARG A 205 -9.13 24.12 -9.14
N HIS A 206 -10.09 24.17 -8.24
CA HIS A 206 -10.66 25.43 -7.78
C HIS A 206 -9.76 25.99 -6.67
N LYS A 207 -9.13 27.12 -6.94
CA LYS A 207 -8.41 27.88 -5.90
C LYS A 207 -9.43 28.62 -5.04
N TYR A 208 -9.61 28.16 -3.82
CA TYR A 208 -10.40 28.88 -2.83
C TYR A 208 -9.47 29.77 -1.98
N GLN A 209 -9.81 31.05 -1.89
CA GLN A 209 -9.13 31.94 -0.97
C GLN A 209 -9.77 31.79 0.41
N VAL A 210 -9.09 31.08 1.32
CA VAL A 210 -9.55 30.92 2.69
C VAL A 210 -9.09 32.15 3.50
N ARG A 211 -10.06 32.96 3.97
CA ARG A 211 -9.79 34.05 4.89
C ARG A 211 -9.95 33.53 6.32
N VAL A 212 -8.86 33.35 7.02
CA VAL A 212 -8.89 33.03 8.44
C VAL A 212 -9.28 34.30 9.21
N LEU A 213 -10.44 34.30 9.83
CA LEU A 213 -10.83 35.37 10.73
C LEU A 213 -10.12 35.15 12.07
N PRO A 214 -9.52 36.22 12.67
CA PRO A 214 -8.92 36.10 13.97
C PRO A 214 -10.00 35.67 15.01
N PRO A 215 -9.65 34.85 16.00
CA PRO A 215 -10.58 34.48 17.05
C PRO A 215 -11.08 35.74 17.77
N PRO A 216 -12.33 35.73 18.26
CA PRO A 216 -12.86 36.87 19.00
C PRO A 216 -11.94 37.15 20.20
N ARG A 217 -11.61 38.42 20.39
CA ARG A 217 -10.66 38.89 21.44
C ARG A 217 -11.14 38.65 22.86
N THR A 218 -12.42 38.36 23.04
CA THR A 218 -13.02 38.18 24.37
C THR A 218 -14.16 37.17 24.28
N ILE A 219 -14.15 36.14 25.13
CA ILE A 219 -15.28 35.24 25.37
C ILE A 219 -15.81 35.55 26.77
N THR A 220 -16.99 36.11 26.87
CA THR A 220 -17.65 36.36 28.16
C THR A 220 -18.51 35.14 28.47
N LEU A 221 -18.07 34.33 29.44
CA LEU A 221 -18.89 33.23 29.98
C LEU A 221 -19.84 33.80 31.05
N LYS A 222 -21.14 33.82 30.79
CA LYS A 222 -22.16 34.08 31.82
C LYS A 222 -22.43 32.77 32.55
N ARG A 223 -22.14 32.75 33.86
CA ARG A 223 -22.56 31.67 34.75
C ARG A 223 -24.07 31.84 35.00
N GLY A 224 -24.89 30.89 34.53
CA GLY A 224 -26.30 30.82 34.92
C GLY A 224 -26.41 30.54 36.43
N GLN A 225 -27.27 31.26 37.09
CA GLN A 225 -27.71 30.99 38.47
C GLN A 225 -28.67 29.80 38.45
#